data_f0158ad95f20511fa6f7ed08dc5b91b4
#
_entry.id   f0158ad95f20511fa6f7ed08dc5b91b4
#
_cell.length_a   1.000
_cell.length_b   1.000
_cell.length_c   1.000
_cell.angle_alpha   90.00
_cell.angle_beta   90.00
_cell.angle_gamma   90.00
#
_symmetry.space_group_name_H-M   'P 1'
#
loop_
_entity.id
_entity.type
_entity.pdbx_description
1 polymer ?
#
loop_
_entity_poly.entity_id
_entity_poly.type
_entity_poly.pdbx_seq_one_letter_code
_entity_poly.pdbx_strand_id
1 'polypeptide(L)'
;IQIIIEQIDIPQTEQFDRPPPPARPSVPVESESEDIADDVTLEEFTLDEFDAWDAPPPPPEGPRVKFIPYDDPPVPLRPIKPKYPEIAQEAGIEGTVVVQVFVDEKGRVKETVILKGIPNTGLDEAATDAIRVVRFKPAKQRERAVGVWISIPVNFRLKS
;
A
#
# COMPACT_ATOMS: atom_id res chain seq x y z
N ILE A 1 34.75 37.30 -9.31
CA ILE A 1 33.41 36.78 -9.68
C ILE A 1 32.60 36.70 -8.41
N GLN A 2 31.77 37.71 -8.18
CA GLN A 2 30.85 37.68 -7.05
C GLN A 2 29.66 36.79 -7.43
N ILE A 3 29.54 35.68 -6.76
CA ILE A 3 28.35 34.86 -6.84
C ILE A 3 27.30 35.56 -5.96
N ILE A 4 26.38 36.26 -6.60
CA ILE A 4 25.20 36.77 -5.90
C ILE A 4 24.29 35.58 -5.67
N ILE A 5 24.27 35.08 -4.44
CA ILE A 5 23.25 34.16 -4.02
C ILE A 5 22.00 35.00 -3.83
N GLU A 6 21.15 35.02 -4.84
CA GLU A 6 19.79 35.50 -4.65
C GLU A 6 19.16 34.68 -3.54
N GLN A 7 18.82 35.34 -2.45
CA GLN A 7 18.00 34.75 -1.42
C GLN A 7 16.70 34.32 -2.09
N ILE A 8 16.56 33.02 -2.26
CA ILE A 8 15.27 32.44 -2.63
C ILE A 8 14.38 32.68 -1.41
N ASP A 9 13.51 33.67 -1.54
CA ASP A 9 12.44 33.89 -0.58
C ASP A 9 11.53 32.68 -0.65
N ILE A 10 11.73 31.75 0.26
CA ILE A 10 10.86 30.59 0.39
C ILE A 10 9.55 31.16 0.94
N PRO A 11 8.47 31.12 0.17
CA PRO A 11 7.19 31.55 0.71
C PRO A 11 6.92 30.71 1.94
N GLN A 12 6.77 31.39 3.07
CA GLN A 12 6.39 30.74 4.31
C GLN A 12 5.14 29.94 4.01
N THR A 13 5.27 28.64 4.17
CA THR A 13 4.14 27.72 4.04
C THR A 13 3.02 28.31 4.89
N GLU A 14 1.97 28.75 4.24
CA GLU A 14 0.78 29.18 4.95
C GLU A 14 0.45 28.07 5.94
N GLN A 15 0.54 28.39 7.20
CA GLN A 15 0.04 27.52 8.24
C GLN A 15 -1.43 27.27 7.88
N PHE A 16 -1.68 26.08 7.31
CA PHE A 16 -3.03 25.61 7.21
C PHE A 16 -3.54 25.54 8.64
N ASP A 17 -4.30 26.57 8.99
CA ASP A 17 -5.04 26.63 10.23
C ASP A 17 -5.96 25.41 10.20
N ARG A 18 -5.51 24.33 10.84
CA ARG A 18 -6.35 23.14 10.97
C ARG A 18 -7.57 23.58 11.75
N PRO A 19 -8.75 23.40 11.21
CA PRO A 19 -9.94 23.69 12.00
C PRO A 19 -9.83 22.94 13.32
N PRO A 20 -10.14 23.56 14.44
CA PRO A 20 -10.08 22.90 15.73
C PRO A 20 -10.90 21.61 15.65
N PRO A 21 -10.40 20.52 16.24
CA PRO A 21 -11.15 19.27 16.24
C PRO A 21 -12.55 19.56 16.81
N PRO A 22 -13.59 18.97 16.22
CA PRO A 22 -14.94 19.17 16.69
C PRO A 22 -14.98 18.86 18.18
N ALA A 23 -15.53 19.79 18.94
CA ALA A 23 -15.73 19.62 20.37
C ALA A 23 -16.41 18.27 20.59
N ARG A 24 -15.80 17.41 21.39
CA ARG A 24 -16.46 16.17 21.79
C ARG A 24 -17.79 16.56 22.43
N PRO A 25 -18.89 15.96 22.00
CA PRO A 25 -20.14 16.20 22.69
C PRO A 25 -19.89 15.82 24.16
N SER A 26 -19.97 16.85 25.01
CA SER A 26 -20.00 16.60 26.43
C SER A 26 -21.30 15.86 26.68
N VAL A 27 -21.17 14.56 26.93
CA VAL A 27 -22.31 13.83 27.50
C VAL A 27 -22.59 14.50 28.82
N PRO A 28 -23.77 15.09 29.04
CA PRO A 28 -24.12 15.55 30.35
C PRO A 28 -24.09 14.34 31.26
N VAL A 29 -23.11 14.30 32.12
CA VAL A 29 -23.16 13.38 33.25
C VAL A 29 -24.16 13.97 34.18
N GLU A 30 -25.42 13.64 33.95
CA GLU A 30 -26.42 13.82 35.00
C GLU A 30 -26.04 12.86 36.12
N SER A 31 -25.29 13.40 37.05
CA SER A 31 -25.15 12.80 38.35
C SER A 31 -26.41 13.03 39.15
N GLU A 32 -27.46 12.40 38.75
CA GLU A 32 -28.57 12.12 39.63
C GLU A 32 -28.69 10.64 39.77
N SER A 33 -27.81 10.16 40.59
CA SER A 33 -27.98 8.95 41.30
C SER A 33 -29.05 9.13 42.33
N GLU A 34 -30.26 8.85 42.00
CA GLU A 34 -31.26 8.44 42.97
C GLU A 34 -32.27 7.58 42.25
N ASP A 35 -32.39 6.37 42.77
CA ASP A 35 -33.25 5.29 42.38
C ASP A 35 -32.69 4.31 41.30
N ILE A 36 -31.50 3.81 41.55
CA ILE A 36 -31.26 2.45 41.19
C ILE A 36 -32.02 1.63 42.23
N ALA A 37 -33.20 1.19 41.85
CA ALA A 37 -33.87 0.16 42.62
C ALA A 37 -32.92 -1.03 42.77
N ASP A 38 -32.64 -1.38 44.00
CA ASP A 38 -31.76 -2.45 44.43
C ASP A 38 -32.28 -3.86 44.02
N ASP A 39 -32.97 -3.97 42.89
CA ASP A 39 -33.59 -5.21 42.44
C ASP A 39 -33.26 -5.61 40.99
N VAL A 40 -32.13 -5.14 40.48
CA VAL A 40 -31.56 -5.74 39.28
C VAL A 40 -30.44 -6.66 39.74
N THR A 41 -30.84 -7.86 40.13
CA THR A 41 -29.88 -8.95 40.30
C THR A 41 -29.19 -9.18 38.98
N LEU A 42 -27.86 -9.02 39.00
CA LEU A 42 -26.96 -9.31 37.87
C LEU A 42 -27.01 -10.80 37.43
N GLU A 43 -27.93 -11.56 37.93
CA GLU A 43 -28.09 -13.00 37.65
C GLU A 43 -28.94 -13.31 36.43
N GLU A 44 -29.54 -12.28 35.80
CA GLU A 44 -30.42 -12.48 34.64
C GLU A 44 -29.80 -12.05 33.31
N PHE A 45 -28.53 -11.60 33.34
CA PHE A 45 -27.76 -11.51 32.12
C PHE A 45 -27.15 -12.85 31.80
N THR A 46 -27.97 -13.69 31.20
CA THR A 46 -27.45 -14.92 30.59
C THR A 46 -26.55 -14.49 29.42
N LEU A 47 -25.30 -14.93 29.47
CA LEU A 47 -24.31 -14.72 28.43
C LEU A 47 -24.74 -15.30 27.07
N ASP A 48 -25.89 -15.96 27.01
CA ASP A 48 -26.43 -16.54 25.79
C ASP A 48 -27.02 -15.52 24.81
N GLU A 49 -27.23 -14.26 25.24
CA GLU A 49 -27.74 -13.21 24.36
C GLU A 49 -26.65 -12.48 23.59
N PHE A 50 -25.36 -12.73 23.92
CA PHE A 50 -24.24 -12.20 23.19
C PHE A 50 -23.83 -13.04 21.97
N ASP A 51 -24.42 -14.21 21.79
CA ASP A 51 -24.14 -15.06 20.62
C ASP A 51 -24.71 -14.52 19.30
N ALA A 52 -25.47 -13.43 19.36
CA ALA A 52 -26.02 -12.80 18.15
C ALA A 52 -25.26 -11.56 17.69
N TRP A 53 -24.08 -11.27 18.28
CA TRP A 53 -23.20 -10.31 17.67
C TRP A 53 -22.52 -10.96 16.46
N ASP A 54 -23.17 -10.86 15.32
CA ASP A 54 -22.52 -11.08 14.03
C ASP A 54 -21.41 -10.02 13.90
N ALA A 55 -20.26 -10.30 14.52
CA ALA A 55 -19.08 -9.49 14.29
C ALA A 55 -18.89 -9.43 12.77
N PRO A 56 -18.74 -8.24 12.18
CA PRO A 56 -18.47 -8.15 10.75
C PRO A 56 -17.27 -9.05 10.45
N PRO A 57 -17.32 -9.82 9.36
CA PRO A 57 -16.21 -10.68 9.01
C PRO A 57 -14.93 -9.85 9.02
N PRO A 58 -13.83 -10.36 9.57
CA PRO A 58 -12.58 -9.64 9.54
C PRO A 58 -12.29 -9.24 8.11
N PRO A 59 -11.77 -8.04 7.88
CA PRO A 59 -11.43 -7.61 6.53
C PRO A 59 -10.52 -8.67 5.90
N PRO A 60 -10.70 -8.99 4.61
CA PRO A 60 -9.88 -9.97 3.95
C PRO A 60 -8.43 -9.64 4.23
N GLU A 61 -7.74 -10.59 4.82
CA GLU A 61 -6.31 -10.47 5.04
C GLU A 61 -5.67 -10.34 3.66
N GLY A 62 -5.39 -9.10 3.26
CA GLY A 62 -4.57 -8.86 2.08
C GLY A 62 -3.27 -9.64 2.23
N PRO A 63 -2.57 -9.94 1.13
CA PRO A 63 -1.33 -10.66 1.20
C PRO A 63 -0.42 -10.00 2.24
N ARG A 64 -0.16 -10.69 3.33
CA ARG A 64 0.73 -10.22 4.37
C ARG A 64 2.13 -10.24 3.81
N VAL A 65 2.53 -9.11 3.27
CA VAL A 65 3.90 -8.93 2.81
C VAL A 65 4.78 -8.88 4.03
N LYS A 66 5.50 -9.96 4.29
CA LYS A 66 6.48 -9.98 5.36
C LYS A 66 7.59 -8.98 5.00
N PHE A 67 7.65 -7.89 5.75
CA PHE A 67 8.73 -6.93 5.57
C PHE A 67 10.05 -7.59 6.01
N ILE A 68 10.96 -7.75 5.05
CA ILE A 68 12.31 -8.22 5.30
C ILE A 68 13.21 -6.99 5.14
N PRO A 69 13.86 -6.54 6.22
CA PRO A 69 14.78 -5.41 6.11
C PRO A 69 15.96 -5.78 5.23
N TYR A 70 16.43 -4.84 4.43
CA TYR A 70 17.59 -4.99 3.57
C TYR A 70 18.41 -3.70 3.53
N ASP A 71 19.72 -3.86 3.37
CA ASP A 71 20.65 -2.74 3.27
C ASP A 71 20.78 -2.30 1.80
N ASP A 72 20.89 -3.25 0.90
CA ASP A 72 20.96 -3.03 -0.52
C ASP A 72 19.68 -3.53 -1.22
N PRO A 73 19.00 -2.68 -2.00
CA PRO A 73 17.80 -3.09 -2.74
C PRO A 73 18.16 -4.02 -3.91
N PRO A 74 17.24 -4.89 -4.32
CA PRO A 74 17.42 -5.67 -5.53
C PRO A 74 17.37 -4.74 -6.75
N VAL A 75 18.23 -4.99 -7.72
CA VAL A 75 18.34 -4.19 -8.94
C VAL A 75 18.19 -5.09 -10.16
N PRO A 76 17.37 -4.70 -11.15
CA PRO A 76 17.27 -5.48 -12.37
C PRO A 76 18.59 -5.44 -13.15
N LEU A 77 19.06 -6.61 -13.58
CA LEU A 77 20.30 -6.73 -14.37
C LEU A 77 20.11 -6.27 -15.81
N ARG A 78 18.89 -6.24 -16.27
CA ARG A 78 18.51 -5.77 -17.61
C ARG A 78 17.32 -4.83 -17.50
N PRO A 79 17.19 -3.88 -18.42
CA PRO A 79 16.00 -3.01 -18.44
C PRO A 79 14.75 -3.84 -18.67
N ILE A 80 13.70 -3.52 -17.94
CA ILE A 80 12.39 -4.16 -18.07
C ILE A 80 11.71 -3.56 -19.31
N LYS A 81 11.55 -4.40 -20.34
CA LYS A 81 10.89 -3.99 -21.58
C LYS A 81 9.60 -4.79 -21.75
N PRO A 82 8.47 -4.25 -21.34
CA PRO A 82 7.21 -4.92 -21.52
C PRO A 82 6.79 -4.90 -22.99
N LYS A 83 6.19 -6.01 -23.44
CA LYS A 83 5.57 -6.04 -24.76
C LYS A 83 4.25 -5.32 -24.69
N TYR A 84 4.06 -4.30 -25.50
CA TYR A 84 2.82 -3.56 -25.54
C TYR A 84 1.73 -4.41 -26.21
N PRO A 85 0.59 -4.68 -25.57
CA PRO A 85 -0.50 -5.44 -26.16
C PRO A 85 -1.14 -4.69 -27.34
N GLU A 86 -1.47 -5.40 -28.42
CA GLU A 86 -2.06 -4.79 -29.61
C GLU A 86 -3.39 -4.08 -29.30
N ILE A 87 -4.21 -4.69 -28.45
CA ILE A 87 -5.48 -4.12 -28.01
C ILE A 87 -5.29 -2.75 -27.36
N ALA A 88 -4.27 -2.63 -26.50
CA ALA A 88 -3.98 -1.37 -25.85
C ALA A 88 -3.39 -0.32 -26.80
N GLN A 89 -2.60 -0.77 -27.78
CA GLN A 89 -2.06 0.11 -28.82
C GLN A 89 -3.17 0.67 -29.71
N GLU A 90 -4.06 -0.17 -30.18
CA GLU A 90 -5.20 0.23 -31.03
C GLU A 90 -6.15 1.17 -30.28
N ALA A 91 -6.40 0.90 -29.01
CA ALA A 91 -7.25 1.74 -28.19
C ALA A 91 -6.57 3.02 -27.68
N GLY A 92 -5.28 3.19 -27.94
CA GLY A 92 -4.53 4.35 -27.46
C GLY A 92 -4.40 4.43 -25.92
N ILE A 93 -4.38 3.29 -25.27
CA ILE A 93 -4.37 3.23 -23.79
C ILE A 93 -2.94 3.28 -23.28
N GLU A 94 -2.62 4.32 -22.56
CA GLU A 94 -1.34 4.52 -21.87
C GLU A 94 -1.54 4.51 -20.37
N GLY A 95 -0.48 4.22 -19.62
CA GLY A 95 -0.54 4.28 -18.17
C GLY A 95 0.62 3.59 -17.48
N THR A 96 0.56 3.59 -16.16
CA THR A 96 1.56 2.96 -15.31
C THR A 96 0.93 1.80 -14.54
N VAL A 97 1.52 0.63 -14.70
CA VAL A 97 1.17 -0.56 -13.92
C VAL A 97 2.20 -0.71 -12.81
N VAL A 98 1.75 -0.85 -11.57
CA VAL A 98 2.63 -1.09 -10.42
C VAL A 98 2.52 -2.55 -10.02
N VAL A 99 3.63 -3.26 -10.14
CA VAL A 99 3.72 -4.69 -9.81
C VAL A 99 4.58 -4.87 -8.58
N GLN A 100 4.05 -5.54 -7.58
CA GLN A 100 4.82 -5.98 -6.44
C GLN A 100 5.44 -7.34 -6.76
N VAL A 101 6.72 -7.47 -6.50
CA VAL A 101 7.52 -8.62 -6.93
C VAL A 101 8.32 -9.16 -5.77
N PHE A 102 8.29 -10.46 -5.59
CA PHE A 102 9.20 -11.14 -4.67
C PHE A 102 10.44 -11.61 -5.43
N VAL A 103 11.57 -11.05 -5.05
CA VAL A 103 12.89 -11.45 -5.59
C VAL A 103 13.58 -12.33 -4.57
N ASP A 104 13.94 -13.53 -4.96
CA ASP A 104 14.62 -14.48 -4.08
C ASP A 104 16.11 -14.16 -3.89
N GLU A 105 16.77 -14.94 -3.05
CA GLU A 105 18.22 -14.81 -2.78
C GLU A 105 19.10 -15.01 -4.01
N LYS A 106 18.56 -15.64 -5.03
CA LYS A 106 19.25 -15.89 -6.31
C LYS A 106 18.94 -14.83 -7.37
N GLY A 107 18.15 -13.82 -7.03
CA GLY A 107 17.74 -12.80 -7.98
C GLY A 107 16.67 -13.25 -8.96
N ARG A 108 15.91 -14.27 -8.63
CA ARG A 108 14.80 -14.76 -9.44
C ARG A 108 13.48 -14.20 -8.91
N VAL A 109 12.60 -13.89 -9.82
CA VAL A 109 11.22 -13.52 -9.48
C VAL A 109 10.44 -14.79 -9.15
N LYS A 110 9.96 -14.89 -7.92
CA LYS A 110 9.17 -16.04 -7.44
C LYS A 110 7.69 -15.77 -7.48
N GLU A 111 7.31 -14.56 -7.11
CA GLU A 111 5.91 -14.18 -6.99
C GLU A 111 5.72 -12.76 -7.50
N THR A 112 4.56 -12.51 -8.08
CA THR A 112 4.18 -11.19 -8.60
C THR A 112 2.74 -10.89 -8.22
N VAL A 113 2.49 -9.67 -7.72
CA VAL A 113 1.17 -9.18 -7.35
C VAL A 113 0.97 -7.80 -7.98
N ILE A 114 -0.15 -7.59 -8.62
CA ILE A 114 -0.48 -6.30 -9.21
C ILE A 114 -1.09 -5.40 -8.14
N LEU A 115 -0.39 -4.31 -7.81
CA LEU A 115 -0.88 -3.33 -6.85
C LEU A 115 -1.80 -2.30 -7.52
N LYS A 116 -1.41 -1.87 -8.70
CA LYS A 116 -2.18 -0.94 -9.51
C LYS A 116 -2.09 -1.39 -10.96
N GLY A 117 -3.21 -1.67 -11.54
CA GLY A 117 -3.32 -2.14 -12.92
C GLY A 117 -4.30 -1.30 -13.74
N ILE A 118 -4.34 -1.61 -15.02
CA ILE A 118 -5.31 -1.03 -15.97
C ILE A 118 -6.14 -2.20 -16.51
N PRO A 119 -7.33 -2.42 -15.96
CA PRO A 119 -8.13 -3.60 -16.29
C PRO A 119 -8.57 -3.61 -17.75
N ASN A 120 -8.75 -4.80 -18.29
CA ASN A 120 -9.25 -5.05 -19.66
C ASN A 120 -8.36 -4.54 -20.80
N THR A 121 -7.07 -4.35 -20.54
CA THR A 121 -6.11 -3.83 -21.54
C THR A 121 -4.99 -4.80 -21.87
N GLY A 122 -4.78 -5.83 -21.03
CA GLY A 122 -3.64 -6.72 -21.14
C GLY A 122 -2.30 -6.11 -20.69
N LEU A 123 -2.31 -4.85 -20.26
CA LEU A 123 -1.10 -4.17 -19.79
C LEU A 123 -0.55 -4.80 -18.51
N ASP A 124 -1.43 -5.27 -17.64
CA ASP A 124 -1.07 -5.91 -16.37
C ASP A 124 -0.29 -7.21 -16.61
N GLU A 125 -0.80 -8.02 -17.53
CA GLU A 125 -0.16 -9.27 -17.92
C GLU A 125 1.20 -9.01 -18.59
N ALA A 126 1.24 -8.06 -19.51
CA ALA A 126 2.46 -7.67 -20.20
C ALA A 126 3.54 -7.17 -19.23
N ALA A 127 3.17 -6.39 -18.22
CA ALA A 127 4.07 -5.92 -17.18
C ALA A 127 4.63 -7.09 -16.35
N THR A 128 3.74 -7.98 -15.93
CA THR A 128 4.09 -9.16 -15.12
C THR A 128 5.04 -10.10 -15.88
N ASP A 129 4.73 -10.40 -17.14
CA ASP A 129 5.56 -11.27 -17.97
C ASP A 129 6.94 -10.66 -18.22
N ALA A 130 7.01 -9.37 -18.48
CA ALA A 130 8.27 -8.66 -18.67
C ALA A 130 9.17 -8.74 -17.43
N ILE A 131 8.58 -8.65 -16.26
CA ILE A 131 9.31 -8.72 -14.99
C ILE A 131 9.79 -10.14 -14.70
N ARG A 132 8.98 -11.16 -14.97
CA ARG A 132 9.30 -12.55 -14.70
C ARG A 132 10.55 -13.05 -15.46
N VAL A 133 10.81 -12.53 -16.64
CA VAL A 133 11.96 -12.91 -17.45
C VAL A 133 13.24 -12.18 -17.08
N VAL A 134 13.13 -11.12 -16.29
CA VAL A 134 14.30 -10.33 -15.88
C VAL A 134 14.94 -10.94 -14.64
N ARG A 135 16.28 -10.98 -14.66
CA ARG A 135 17.07 -11.35 -13.49
C ARG A 135 17.42 -10.10 -12.70
N PHE A 136 17.41 -10.25 -11.41
CA PHE A 136 17.75 -9.20 -10.47
C PHE A 136 19.03 -9.52 -9.74
N LYS A 137 19.76 -8.49 -9.35
CA LYS A 137 20.77 -8.63 -8.32
C LYS A 137 20.00 -8.75 -6.99
N PRO A 138 20.23 -9.81 -6.20
CA PRO A 138 19.45 -10.00 -4.99
C PRO A 138 19.71 -8.88 -3.97
N ALA A 139 18.73 -8.61 -3.16
CA ALA A 139 18.89 -7.72 -2.02
C ALA A 139 19.88 -8.32 -1.02
N LYS A 140 20.59 -7.46 -0.33
CA LYS A 140 21.54 -7.89 0.71
C LYS A 140 21.19 -7.29 2.05
N GLN A 141 21.32 -8.10 3.07
CA GLN A 141 21.27 -7.68 4.46
C GLN A 141 22.53 -8.20 5.15
N ARG A 142 23.36 -7.30 5.68
CA ARG A 142 24.63 -7.66 6.32
C ARG A 142 25.45 -8.64 5.48
N GLU A 143 25.64 -8.30 4.20
CA GLU A 143 26.37 -9.09 3.21
C GLU A 143 25.76 -10.44 2.81
N ARG A 144 24.60 -10.78 3.34
CA ARG A 144 23.86 -11.98 2.92
C ARG A 144 22.76 -11.62 1.94
N ALA A 145 22.65 -12.40 0.87
CA ALA A 145 21.51 -12.27 -0.04
C ALA A 145 20.22 -12.69 0.67
N VAL A 146 19.19 -11.88 0.54
CA VAL A 146 17.87 -12.13 1.14
C VAL A 146 16.76 -11.96 0.10
N GLY A 147 15.69 -12.74 0.25
CA GLY A 147 14.50 -12.56 -0.56
C GLY A 147 13.66 -11.41 -0.01
N VAL A 148 13.26 -10.49 -0.88
CA VAL A 148 12.49 -9.32 -0.51
C VAL A 148 11.38 -9.01 -1.49
N TRP A 149 10.37 -8.29 -1.03
CA TRP A 149 9.32 -7.73 -1.86
C TRP A 149 9.66 -6.31 -2.27
N ILE A 150 9.52 -6.02 -3.56
CA ILE A 150 9.70 -4.68 -4.11
C ILE A 150 8.54 -4.31 -5.02
N SER A 151 8.29 -3.03 -5.16
CA SER A 151 7.28 -2.51 -6.09
C SER A 151 7.96 -1.90 -7.30
N ILE A 152 7.58 -2.35 -8.48
CA ILE A 152 8.17 -1.91 -9.74
C ILE A 152 7.09 -1.22 -10.57
N PRO A 153 7.24 0.08 -10.85
CA PRO A 153 6.35 0.76 -11.78
C PRO A 153 6.78 0.48 -13.22
N VAL A 154 5.84 0.02 -14.04
CA VAL A 154 6.04 -0.22 -15.47
C VAL A 154 5.22 0.81 -16.24
N ASN A 155 5.89 1.67 -16.97
CA ASN A 155 5.25 2.72 -17.76
C ASN A 155 5.02 2.27 -19.19
N PHE A 156 3.77 2.36 -19.61
CA PHE A 156 3.37 2.11 -20.98
C PHE A 156 3.04 3.44 -21.68
N ARG A 157 3.81 3.76 -22.68
CA ARG A 157 3.59 4.94 -23.52
C ARG A 157 3.66 4.57 -24.98
N LEU A 158 2.75 5.14 -25.74
CA LEU A 158 2.77 4.99 -27.19
C LEU A 158 3.80 5.96 -27.77
N LYS A 159 4.61 5.47 -28.68
CA LYS A 159 5.48 6.32 -29.46
C LYS A 159 4.66 6.94 -30.57
N SER A 160 4.55 8.25 -30.53
CA SER A 160 4.01 9.00 -31.66
C SER A 160 5.03 9.09 -32.80
#